data_e6a07e3fd2138effa58cb45bd7a3729d
#
_entry.id   e6a07e3fd2138effa58cb45bd7a3729d
#
_cell.length_a   1.000
_cell.length_b   1.000
_cell.length_c   1.000
_cell.angle_alpha   90.00
_cell.angle_beta   90.00
_cell.angle_gamma   90.00
#
_symmetry.space_group_name_H-M   'P 1'
#
loop_
_entity.id
_entity.type
_entity.pdbx_description
1 polymer ?
#
loop_
_entity_poly.entity_id
_entity_poly.type
_entity_poly.pdbx_seq_one_letter_code
_entity_poly.pdbx_strand_id
1 'polypeptide(L)'
;MNQLLEKMDDALVGGTDDLTDESLDAPTIAPSSSPPDPQQEVIEVSVGQESAFPPQTQFIDDYEVLDEIARGSMGVVYRVKQLGLGRTVALKMILDSGGETELSRKRFANEAKAAASLDHPGIVPVYDVGIHDGRPYFTMAYVAGKSLASVLATGPLSARKSAEIASQIAQAAAHAHEQGIIHRDLKPANILMDGQGMAHVTDFGVSKSLTADCDMTSSGEVVGTPHYMSPEQAGGQPGEIQPGSDVYSIGAILYAMLTGRPPFQAATPIEVISQVLAKDPVPTKSLNPSVPIDLEVITLKCLSKSIRHRYPSAVCLSDDLQRYLQGEPILAKPPGLPRRLLFFVRRHIVWASVSGSVAMTLVLLTTVVAWSYVRGRSQILELESNLAIAQQQVISERSLWKQYLTRFRGDQNDLIDTTRLELDRITNAFELMLVSGKDDLALELAVESVRFAHENSISIPKNCLQYLQATVANVPSDQAPAELDAEALDSVRIEDMLDQASEQILNPMTPKQRNYFGLSLNLSEESGDKALVPIDLPVRGEMP
;
A
#
# COMPACT_ATOMS: atom_id res chain seq x y z
N MET A 1 -23.34 17.38 8.37
CA MET A 1 -22.75 16.04 8.29
C MET A 1 -23.14 15.16 9.47
N ASN A 2 -23.41 15.72 10.66
CA ASN A 2 -23.88 14.94 11.82
C ASN A 2 -25.38 14.57 11.83
N GLN A 3 -26.22 15.19 11.00
CA GLN A 3 -27.67 14.85 10.90
C GLN A 3 -27.99 13.77 9.86
N LEU A 4 -27.00 13.34 9.05
CA LEU A 4 -27.17 12.26 8.07
C LEU A 4 -26.72 10.89 8.59
N LEU A 5 -25.93 10.86 9.66
CA LEU A 5 -25.50 9.61 10.32
C LEU A 5 -26.53 9.06 11.31
N GLU A 6 -27.37 9.92 11.88
CA GLU A 6 -28.43 9.53 12.83
C GLU A 6 -29.66 8.88 12.17
N LYS A 7 -29.82 9.03 10.86
CA LYS A 7 -30.91 8.40 10.10
C LYS A 7 -30.61 7.05 9.49
N MET A 8 -29.36 6.57 9.59
CA MET A 8 -28.98 5.24 9.07
C MET A 8 -28.94 4.15 10.13
N ASP A 9 -28.96 4.49 11.42
CA ASP A 9 -28.97 3.50 12.52
C ASP A 9 -30.37 2.98 12.90
N ASP A 10 -31.45 3.68 12.52
CA ASP A 10 -32.83 3.27 12.84
C ASP A 10 -33.44 2.27 11.87
N ALA A 11 -32.73 1.84 10.83
CA ALA A 11 -33.27 0.92 9.82
C ALA A 11 -32.79 -0.55 9.96
N LEU A 12 -32.06 -0.90 11.03
CA LEU A 12 -31.43 -2.23 11.18
C LEU A 12 -31.89 -3.03 12.42
N VAL A 13 -32.98 -2.62 13.08
CA VAL A 13 -33.54 -3.40 14.20
C VAL A 13 -35.03 -3.63 13.97
N GLY A 14 -35.39 -4.80 13.48
CA GLY A 14 -36.79 -5.24 13.47
C GLY A 14 -37.05 -6.42 12.53
N GLY A 15 -37.08 -7.62 13.06
CA GLY A 15 -37.75 -8.73 12.37
C GLY A 15 -37.04 -10.09 12.38
N THR A 16 -36.93 -10.71 13.54
CA THR A 16 -36.92 -12.18 13.65
C THR A 16 -38.36 -12.62 13.90
N ASP A 17 -38.86 -13.53 13.05
CA ASP A 17 -39.58 -14.72 13.50
C ASP A 17 -40.14 -15.53 12.31
N ASP A 18 -39.85 -16.85 12.37
CA ASP A 18 -40.62 -18.00 11.92
C ASP A 18 -41.05 -18.13 10.46
N LEU A 19 -40.59 -19.22 9.81
CA LEU A 19 -41.45 -20.32 9.30
C LEU A 19 -40.63 -21.34 8.49
N THR A 20 -40.50 -22.51 9.04
CA THR A 20 -40.59 -23.89 8.51
C THR A 20 -40.34 -24.19 7.01
N ASP A 21 -39.32 -25.01 6.79
CA ASP A 21 -39.27 -26.27 6.02
C ASP A 21 -40.26 -26.45 4.88
N GLU A 22 -39.76 -26.37 3.65
CA GLU A 22 -40.28 -27.16 2.53
C GLU A 22 -39.21 -27.39 1.45
N SER A 23 -38.83 -28.64 1.32
CA SER A 23 -38.00 -29.22 0.27
C SER A 23 -38.60 -29.01 -1.11
N LEU A 24 -37.83 -28.43 -2.06
CA LEU A 24 -38.09 -28.65 -3.48
C LEU A 24 -36.81 -28.55 -4.32
N ASP A 25 -36.68 -29.57 -5.15
CA ASP A 25 -35.63 -29.87 -6.11
C ASP A 25 -35.03 -28.69 -6.87
N ALA A 26 -33.72 -28.61 -6.88
CA ALA A 26 -32.95 -27.77 -7.78
C ALA A 26 -32.67 -28.53 -9.08
N PRO A 27 -32.96 -27.97 -10.26
CA PRO A 27 -32.43 -28.49 -11.51
C PRO A 27 -30.98 -28.01 -11.70
N THR A 28 -30.11 -28.97 -11.89
CA THR A 28 -28.71 -28.82 -12.31
C THR A 28 -28.67 -28.08 -13.65
N ILE A 29 -28.14 -26.85 -13.67
CA ILE A 29 -27.79 -26.15 -14.91
C ILE A 29 -26.29 -26.20 -15.08
N ALA A 30 -25.88 -26.88 -16.16
CA ALA A 30 -24.51 -26.95 -16.65
C ALA A 30 -23.95 -25.54 -16.95
N PRO A 31 -22.66 -25.29 -16.81
CA PRO A 31 -22.04 -24.03 -17.22
C PRO A 31 -21.88 -24.04 -18.74
N SER A 32 -22.72 -23.32 -19.43
CA SER A 32 -22.56 -23.04 -20.86
C SER A 32 -22.10 -21.59 -21.02
N SER A 33 -21.02 -21.45 -21.74
CA SER A 33 -20.68 -20.40 -22.69
C SER A 33 -20.24 -19.03 -22.17
N SER A 34 -19.02 -18.71 -22.57
CA SER A 34 -18.47 -17.45 -23.16
C SER A 34 -19.02 -16.12 -22.63
N PRO A 35 -18.12 -15.16 -22.29
CA PRO A 35 -18.54 -13.81 -21.96
C PRO A 35 -19.24 -13.19 -23.16
N PRO A 36 -20.30 -12.37 -22.95
CA PRO A 36 -20.95 -11.66 -24.04
C PRO A 36 -19.93 -10.72 -24.71
N ASP A 37 -19.86 -10.87 -26.02
CA ASP A 37 -19.23 -9.96 -26.95
C ASP A 37 -19.68 -8.51 -26.63
N PRO A 38 -18.79 -7.53 -26.47
CA PRO A 38 -19.20 -6.15 -26.34
C PRO A 38 -19.76 -5.70 -27.69
N GLN A 39 -21.04 -5.81 -27.85
CA GLN A 39 -21.74 -5.16 -28.97
C GLN A 39 -21.46 -3.66 -28.84
N GLN A 40 -20.48 -3.24 -29.61
CA GLN A 40 -20.33 -1.87 -30.07
C GLN A 40 -21.73 -1.45 -30.56
N GLU A 41 -22.33 -0.45 -29.93
CA GLU A 41 -23.17 0.48 -30.64
C GLU A 41 -22.30 1.17 -31.69
N VAL A 42 -22.03 0.44 -32.75
CA VAL A 42 -21.81 1.02 -34.05
C VAL A 42 -23.10 1.78 -34.28
N ILE A 43 -23.08 3.10 -34.25
CA ILE A 43 -24.07 3.91 -34.93
C ILE A 43 -23.96 3.42 -36.36
N GLU A 44 -24.78 2.41 -36.70
CA GLU A 44 -25.06 2.11 -38.08
C GLU A 44 -25.55 3.43 -38.67
N VAL A 45 -24.70 4.04 -39.45
CA VAL A 45 -25.15 4.90 -40.49
C VAL A 45 -25.98 4.01 -41.34
N SER A 46 -27.27 3.93 -41.03
CA SER A 46 -28.28 3.25 -41.85
C SER A 46 -28.28 4.02 -43.20
N VAL A 47 -27.44 3.52 -44.09
CA VAL A 47 -27.61 3.74 -45.51
C VAL A 47 -28.90 3.00 -45.88
N GLY A 48 -30.04 3.67 -45.75
CA GLY A 48 -31.31 3.04 -46.09
C GLY A 48 -32.53 3.55 -45.36
N GLN A 49 -32.54 4.78 -44.86
CA GLN A 49 -33.82 5.51 -44.81
C GLN A 49 -33.82 6.48 -45.99
N GLU A 50 -34.69 6.20 -46.93
CA GLU A 50 -35.06 7.12 -48.00
C GLU A 50 -35.14 8.54 -47.42
N SER A 51 -34.27 9.41 -47.90
CA SER A 51 -34.33 10.85 -47.59
C SER A 51 -35.76 11.29 -47.85
N ALA A 52 -36.48 11.66 -46.77
CA ALA A 52 -37.83 12.18 -46.87
C ALA A 52 -37.91 13.56 -47.55
N PHE A 53 -37.02 13.77 -48.49
CA PHE A 53 -37.05 14.95 -49.37
C PHE A 53 -37.21 14.48 -50.79
N PRO A 54 -38.27 15.03 -51.49
CA PRO A 54 -38.38 14.84 -52.91
C PRO A 54 -37.17 15.48 -53.61
N PRO A 55 -36.82 15.11 -54.85
CA PRO A 55 -35.72 15.65 -55.62
C PRO A 55 -36.07 17.07 -56.13
N GLN A 56 -36.31 17.99 -55.20
CA GLN A 56 -36.34 19.42 -55.46
C GLN A 56 -35.08 19.98 -54.86
N THR A 57 -34.27 20.71 -55.66
CA THR A 57 -33.09 21.44 -55.24
C THR A 57 -33.45 22.33 -54.05
N GLN A 58 -33.05 21.92 -52.85
CA GLN A 58 -33.33 22.68 -51.62
C GLN A 58 -32.30 23.78 -51.48
N PHE A 59 -32.77 25.00 -51.27
CA PHE A 59 -31.90 26.15 -51.00
C PHE A 59 -32.03 26.58 -49.55
N ILE A 60 -30.91 26.96 -48.97
CA ILE A 60 -30.83 27.62 -47.69
C ILE A 60 -30.18 28.96 -47.97
N ASP A 61 -30.99 30.04 -48.02
CA ASP A 61 -30.55 31.38 -48.47
C ASP A 61 -29.76 31.31 -49.82
N ASP A 62 -28.51 31.74 -49.88
CA ASP A 62 -27.64 31.71 -51.05
C ASP A 62 -26.92 30.37 -51.27
N TYR A 63 -27.32 29.32 -50.60
CA TYR A 63 -26.67 28.01 -50.63
C TYR A 63 -27.57 26.92 -51.22
N GLU A 64 -27.08 26.28 -52.27
CA GLU A 64 -27.68 25.09 -52.86
C GLU A 64 -27.28 23.84 -52.06
N VAL A 65 -28.20 23.12 -51.47
CA VAL A 65 -27.92 21.88 -50.69
C VAL A 65 -27.60 20.76 -51.67
N LEU A 66 -26.43 20.16 -51.51
CA LEU A 66 -25.98 19.03 -52.31
C LEU A 66 -26.36 17.70 -51.63
N ASP A 67 -25.95 17.55 -50.36
CA ASP A 67 -26.26 16.36 -49.56
C ASP A 67 -26.12 16.65 -48.06
N GLU A 68 -26.68 15.76 -47.21
CA GLU A 68 -26.50 15.76 -45.79
C GLU A 68 -25.22 14.97 -45.46
N ILE A 69 -24.25 15.61 -44.74
CA ILE A 69 -22.98 15.01 -44.34
C ILE A 69 -23.14 14.27 -43.01
N ALA A 70 -23.80 14.91 -42.05
CA ALA A 70 -23.94 14.39 -40.68
C ALA A 70 -25.17 14.99 -40.00
N ARG A 71 -25.76 14.19 -39.09
CA ARG A 71 -26.88 14.60 -38.23
C ARG A 71 -26.57 14.21 -36.79
N GLY A 72 -26.70 15.13 -35.88
CA GLY A 72 -26.53 14.89 -34.44
C GLY A 72 -27.64 15.55 -33.62
N SER A 73 -27.60 15.37 -32.30
CA SER A 73 -28.58 15.98 -31.37
C SER A 73 -28.61 17.51 -31.41
N MET A 74 -27.53 18.18 -31.81
CA MET A 74 -27.40 19.63 -31.80
C MET A 74 -27.64 20.24 -33.16
N GLY A 75 -27.63 19.50 -34.25
CA GLY A 75 -27.76 20.07 -35.58
C GLY A 75 -27.52 19.10 -36.72
N VAL A 76 -27.71 19.60 -37.92
CA VAL A 76 -27.47 18.89 -39.18
C VAL A 76 -26.37 19.63 -39.95
N VAL A 77 -25.47 18.88 -40.55
CA VAL A 77 -24.39 19.43 -41.41
C VAL A 77 -24.66 19.02 -42.84
N TYR A 78 -24.79 20.01 -43.72
CA TYR A 78 -24.98 19.82 -45.13
C TYR A 78 -23.73 20.18 -45.93
N ARG A 79 -23.47 19.47 -47.00
CA ARG A 79 -22.60 19.92 -48.06
C ARG A 79 -23.40 20.80 -48.99
N VAL A 80 -22.96 22.03 -49.14
CA VAL A 80 -23.72 23.02 -49.94
C VAL A 80 -22.77 23.74 -50.93
N LYS A 81 -23.37 24.24 -52.01
CA LYS A 81 -22.66 25.09 -52.96
C LYS A 81 -23.09 26.54 -52.76
N GLN A 82 -22.14 27.40 -52.46
CA GLN A 82 -22.37 28.84 -52.35
C GLN A 82 -22.55 29.44 -53.74
N LEU A 83 -23.76 29.95 -54.06
CA LEU A 83 -24.13 30.37 -55.41
C LEU A 83 -23.29 31.56 -55.90
N GLY A 84 -23.06 32.56 -55.06
CA GLY A 84 -22.32 33.77 -55.45
C GLY A 84 -20.85 33.51 -55.79
N LEU A 85 -20.19 32.51 -55.19
CA LEU A 85 -18.77 32.18 -55.37
C LEU A 85 -18.52 30.87 -56.08
N GLY A 86 -19.55 30.02 -56.26
CA GLY A 86 -19.45 28.70 -56.90
C GLY A 86 -18.63 27.68 -56.14
N ARG A 87 -18.30 27.92 -54.88
CA ARG A 87 -17.49 27.02 -54.06
C ARG A 87 -18.37 26.08 -53.22
N THR A 88 -17.84 24.89 -52.93
CA THR A 88 -18.45 23.94 -52.01
C THR A 88 -18.01 24.28 -50.58
N VAL A 89 -18.99 24.36 -49.66
CA VAL A 89 -18.77 24.60 -48.22
C VAL A 89 -19.61 23.64 -47.40
N ALA A 90 -19.30 23.49 -46.10
CA ALA A 90 -20.16 22.83 -45.16
C ALA A 90 -21.06 23.86 -44.45
N LEU A 91 -22.35 23.57 -44.36
CA LEU A 91 -23.34 24.39 -43.65
C LEU A 91 -23.87 23.58 -42.46
N LYS A 92 -23.64 24.09 -41.26
CA LYS A 92 -24.18 23.51 -40.03
C LYS A 92 -25.39 24.29 -39.57
N MET A 93 -26.55 23.65 -39.62
CA MET A 93 -27.81 24.23 -39.15
C MET A 93 -28.12 23.68 -37.75
N ILE A 94 -28.39 24.54 -36.80
CA ILE A 94 -28.75 24.16 -35.45
C ILE A 94 -30.22 23.74 -35.41
N LEU A 95 -30.51 22.58 -34.82
CA LEU A 95 -31.87 22.12 -34.60
C LEU A 95 -32.44 22.82 -33.38
N ASP A 96 -33.65 23.32 -33.51
CA ASP A 96 -34.37 24.04 -32.45
C ASP A 96 -34.67 23.06 -31.29
N SER A 97 -34.16 23.35 -30.12
CA SER A 97 -34.39 22.55 -28.89
C SER A 97 -35.62 23.06 -28.11
N GLY A 98 -36.50 23.86 -28.73
CA GLY A 98 -37.78 24.24 -28.12
C GLY A 98 -37.72 25.31 -27.04
N GLY A 99 -36.79 26.25 -27.13
CA GLY A 99 -36.65 27.34 -26.14
C GLY A 99 -35.64 28.44 -26.49
N GLU A 100 -35.38 28.67 -27.78
CA GLU A 100 -34.43 29.70 -28.17
C GLU A 100 -34.90 31.10 -27.77
N THR A 101 -34.17 31.73 -26.86
CA THR A 101 -34.32 33.12 -26.49
C THR A 101 -33.49 33.98 -27.45
N GLU A 102 -33.88 35.26 -27.63
CA GLU A 102 -33.09 36.28 -28.37
C GLU A 102 -31.66 36.36 -27.82
N LEU A 103 -31.47 36.08 -26.53
CA LEU A 103 -30.17 36.05 -25.87
C LEU A 103 -29.30 34.90 -26.38
N SER A 104 -29.88 33.68 -26.54
CA SER A 104 -29.19 32.51 -27.08
C SER A 104 -28.71 32.74 -28.52
N ARG A 105 -29.56 33.35 -29.34
CA ARG A 105 -29.19 33.72 -30.72
C ARG A 105 -28.03 34.72 -30.77
N LYS A 106 -28.04 35.76 -29.91
CA LYS A 106 -26.95 36.72 -29.80
C LYS A 106 -25.65 36.08 -29.34
N ARG A 107 -25.70 35.16 -28.35
CA ARG A 107 -24.53 34.39 -27.90
C ARG A 107 -23.96 33.57 -29.06
N PHE A 108 -24.78 32.80 -29.76
CA PHE A 108 -24.39 32.01 -30.93
C PHE A 108 -23.69 32.89 -31.99
N ALA A 109 -24.29 34.02 -32.38
CA ALA A 109 -23.72 34.91 -33.37
C ALA A 109 -22.35 35.50 -32.93
N ASN A 110 -22.19 35.81 -31.66
CA ASN A 110 -20.92 36.30 -31.10
C ASN A 110 -19.84 35.21 -31.09
N GLU A 111 -20.17 34.01 -30.72
CA GLU A 111 -19.22 32.87 -30.71
C GLU A 111 -18.84 32.45 -32.12
N ALA A 112 -19.79 32.41 -33.06
CA ALA A 112 -19.50 32.14 -34.45
C ALA A 112 -18.58 33.24 -35.06
N LYS A 113 -18.78 34.51 -34.70
CA LYS A 113 -17.90 35.61 -35.10
C LYS A 113 -16.50 35.46 -34.50
N ALA A 114 -16.40 35.04 -33.23
CA ALA A 114 -15.11 34.75 -32.59
C ALA A 114 -14.40 33.59 -33.30
N ALA A 115 -15.11 32.50 -33.60
CA ALA A 115 -14.56 31.38 -34.36
C ALA A 115 -14.11 31.79 -35.77
N ALA A 116 -14.85 32.70 -36.43
CA ALA A 116 -14.48 33.24 -37.74
C ALA A 116 -13.21 34.12 -37.74
N SER A 117 -12.77 34.60 -36.58
CA SER A 117 -11.50 35.37 -36.47
C SER A 117 -10.27 34.47 -36.44
N LEU A 118 -10.44 33.15 -36.27
CA LEU A 118 -9.33 32.21 -36.19
C LEU A 118 -8.78 31.86 -37.57
N ASP A 119 -7.54 32.25 -37.83
CA ASP A 119 -6.81 31.94 -39.07
C ASP A 119 -5.61 31.03 -38.76
N HIS A 120 -5.81 29.72 -38.92
CA HIS A 120 -4.78 28.70 -38.67
C HIS A 120 -5.03 27.46 -39.55
N PRO A 121 -3.99 26.87 -40.18
CA PRO A 121 -4.16 25.73 -41.09
C PRO A 121 -4.81 24.51 -40.46
N GLY A 122 -4.68 24.33 -39.15
CA GLY A 122 -5.32 23.23 -38.36
C GLY A 122 -6.70 23.58 -37.81
N ILE A 123 -7.30 24.72 -38.19
CA ILE A 123 -8.66 25.15 -37.81
C ILE A 123 -9.51 25.25 -39.05
N VAL A 124 -10.72 24.71 -39.00
CA VAL A 124 -11.69 24.86 -40.07
C VAL A 124 -12.22 26.31 -40.08
N PRO A 125 -11.94 27.12 -41.10
CA PRO A 125 -12.37 28.51 -41.12
C PRO A 125 -13.91 28.61 -41.27
N VAL A 126 -14.52 29.46 -40.46
CA VAL A 126 -15.95 29.85 -40.57
C VAL A 126 -16.06 31.01 -41.56
N TYR A 127 -17.01 30.93 -42.48
CA TYR A 127 -17.17 31.91 -43.56
C TYR A 127 -18.32 32.85 -43.33
N ASP A 128 -19.47 32.35 -42.87
CA ASP A 128 -20.68 33.15 -42.77
C ASP A 128 -21.59 32.62 -41.67
N VAL A 129 -22.48 33.47 -41.14
CA VAL A 129 -23.44 33.16 -40.09
C VAL A 129 -24.81 33.74 -40.50
N GLY A 130 -25.84 32.92 -40.51
CA GLY A 130 -27.18 33.32 -40.90
C GLY A 130 -28.30 32.70 -40.08
N ILE A 131 -29.54 33.03 -40.42
CA ILE A 131 -30.75 32.45 -39.85
C ILE A 131 -31.67 32.10 -41.02
N HIS A 132 -32.01 30.83 -41.18
CA HIS A 132 -32.92 30.34 -42.18
C HIS A 132 -34.14 29.66 -41.52
N ASP A 133 -35.34 30.11 -41.85
CA ASP A 133 -36.60 29.65 -41.24
C ASP A 133 -36.58 29.65 -39.69
N GLY A 134 -35.98 30.74 -39.12
CA GLY A 134 -35.83 30.88 -37.65
C GLY A 134 -34.71 30.06 -37.06
N ARG A 135 -34.01 29.20 -37.79
CA ARG A 135 -32.91 28.35 -37.34
C ARG A 135 -31.56 29.00 -37.64
N PRO A 136 -30.72 29.16 -36.66
CA PRO A 136 -29.38 29.69 -36.91
C PRO A 136 -28.52 28.63 -37.64
N TYR A 137 -27.70 29.12 -38.55
CA TYR A 137 -26.70 28.34 -39.26
C TYR A 137 -25.37 29.09 -39.36
N PHE A 138 -24.31 28.36 -39.61
CA PHE A 138 -23.06 28.92 -40.06
C PHE A 138 -22.45 28.07 -41.17
N THR A 139 -21.66 28.73 -42.02
CA THR A 139 -20.93 28.04 -43.09
C THR A 139 -19.46 28.01 -42.79
N MET A 140 -18.79 26.92 -43.15
CA MET A 140 -17.38 26.69 -42.91
C MET A 140 -16.74 25.97 -44.11
N ALA A 141 -15.41 25.90 -44.14
CA ALA A 141 -14.70 25.17 -45.17
C ALA A 141 -15.13 23.70 -45.17
N TYR A 142 -15.41 23.17 -46.35
CA TYR A 142 -15.63 21.73 -46.53
C TYR A 142 -14.29 21.00 -46.57
N VAL A 143 -14.03 20.21 -45.57
CA VAL A 143 -12.83 19.34 -45.50
C VAL A 143 -13.19 17.98 -46.12
N ALA A 144 -12.58 17.66 -47.26
CA ALA A 144 -12.78 16.39 -47.93
C ALA A 144 -11.98 15.28 -47.18
N GLY A 145 -12.67 14.57 -46.31
CA GLY A 145 -12.03 13.56 -45.47
C GLY A 145 -13.00 12.85 -44.53
N LYS A 146 -12.46 12.32 -43.42
CA LYS A 146 -13.25 11.60 -42.41
C LYS A 146 -12.99 12.23 -41.04
N SER A 147 -13.94 12.11 -40.12
CA SER A 147 -13.68 12.47 -38.73
C SER A 147 -12.66 11.52 -38.11
N LEU A 148 -11.90 12.00 -37.12
CA LEU A 148 -11.00 11.16 -36.34
C LEU A 148 -11.80 10.05 -35.60
N ALA A 149 -13.05 10.30 -35.24
CA ALA A 149 -13.94 9.25 -34.67
C ALA A 149 -14.13 8.09 -35.65
N SER A 150 -14.39 8.38 -36.93
CA SER A 150 -14.50 7.34 -37.98
C SER A 150 -13.18 6.59 -38.22
N VAL A 151 -12.05 7.29 -38.07
CA VAL A 151 -10.72 6.66 -38.17
C VAL A 151 -10.49 5.73 -36.98
N LEU A 152 -10.83 6.14 -35.78
CA LEU A 152 -10.66 5.34 -34.57
C LEU A 152 -11.60 4.13 -34.48
N ALA A 153 -12.72 4.15 -35.18
CA ALA A 153 -13.61 2.99 -35.31
C ALA A 153 -12.91 1.79 -36.00
N THR A 154 -11.85 2.03 -36.76
CA THR A 154 -11.05 0.98 -37.39
C THR A 154 -9.94 0.40 -36.48
N GLY A 155 -9.72 1.01 -35.33
CA GLY A 155 -8.74 0.58 -34.33
C GLY A 155 -7.77 1.69 -33.89
N PRO A 156 -6.83 1.38 -32.99
CA PRO A 156 -5.84 2.33 -32.50
C PRO A 156 -4.83 2.70 -33.60
N LEU A 157 -4.29 3.92 -33.49
CA LEU A 157 -3.28 4.43 -34.41
C LEU A 157 -1.87 4.10 -33.91
N SER A 158 -0.88 4.15 -34.81
CA SER A 158 0.51 4.06 -34.40
C SER A 158 0.89 5.22 -33.48
N ALA A 159 1.84 4.97 -32.57
CA ALA A 159 2.33 5.94 -31.61
C ALA A 159 2.78 7.26 -32.28
N ARG A 160 3.54 7.16 -33.39
CA ARG A 160 4.02 8.30 -34.15
C ARG A 160 2.88 9.11 -34.75
N LYS A 161 1.90 8.45 -35.40
CA LYS A 161 0.75 9.11 -36.01
C LYS A 161 -0.15 9.78 -34.95
N SER A 162 -0.35 9.14 -33.82
CA SER A 162 -1.08 9.69 -32.68
C SER A 162 -0.41 10.98 -32.14
N ALA A 163 0.91 10.98 -32.03
CA ALA A 163 1.66 12.16 -31.59
C ALA A 163 1.59 13.31 -32.63
N GLU A 164 1.68 12.99 -33.93
CA GLU A 164 1.54 13.97 -35.01
C GLU A 164 0.18 14.66 -34.98
N ILE A 165 -0.91 13.89 -34.92
CA ILE A 165 -2.28 14.41 -34.86
C ILE A 165 -2.48 15.22 -33.57
N ALA A 166 -2.07 14.69 -32.40
CA ALA A 166 -2.22 15.41 -31.15
C ALA A 166 -1.43 16.73 -31.11
N SER A 167 -0.24 16.78 -31.75
CA SER A 167 0.55 18.00 -31.89
C SER A 167 -0.17 19.03 -32.74
N GLN A 168 -0.79 18.62 -33.86
CA GLN A 168 -1.57 19.51 -34.74
C GLN A 168 -2.80 20.06 -34.00
N ILE A 169 -3.53 19.24 -33.28
CA ILE A 169 -4.68 19.66 -32.44
C ILE A 169 -4.21 20.66 -31.39
N ALA A 170 -3.07 20.39 -30.72
CA ALA A 170 -2.53 21.25 -29.69
C ALA A 170 -2.11 22.63 -30.26
N GLN A 171 -1.54 22.69 -31.47
CA GLN A 171 -1.20 23.93 -32.14
C GLN A 171 -2.45 24.73 -32.50
N ALA A 172 -3.48 24.08 -33.02
CA ALA A 172 -4.76 24.72 -33.33
C ALA A 172 -5.41 25.30 -32.06
N ALA A 173 -5.45 24.52 -30.97
CA ALA A 173 -5.96 24.98 -29.69
C ALA A 173 -5.12 26.11 -29.10
N ALA A 174 -3.79 26.06 -29.22
CA ALA A 174 -2.89 27.14 -28.79
C ALA A 174 -3.20 28.46 -29.48
N HIS A 175 -3.36 28.43 -30.80
CA HIS A 175 -3.73 29.62 -31.59
C HIS A 175 -5.07 30.23 -31.12
N ALA A 176 -6.08 29.41 -30.87
CA ALA A 176 -7.36 29.87 -30.34
C ALA A 176 -7.22 30.48 -28.94
N HIS A 177 -6.44 29.86 -28.08
CA HIS A 177 -6.19 30.33 -26.71
C HIS A 177 -5.49 31.69 -26.67
N GLU A 178 -4.58 31.96 -27.60
CA GLU A 178 -3.94 33.29 -27.74
C GLU A 178 -4.96 34.38 -28.04
N GLN A 179 -6.07 34.04 -28.72
CA GLN A 179 -7.18 34.93 -28.98
C GLN A 179 -8.29 34.91 -27.92
N GLY A 180 -8.03 34.22 -26.79
CA GLY A 180 -8.97 34.10 -25.66
C GLY A 180 -10.13 33.14 -25.92
N ILE A 181 -10.05 32.32 -26.97
CA ILE A 181 -11.09 31.35 -27.34
C ILE A 181 -10.71 29.97 -26.85
N ILE A 182 -11.56 29.34 -26.02
CA ILE A 182 -11.43 27.97 -25.52
C ILE A 182 -12.45 27.11 -26.28
N HIS A 183 -12.02 25.92 -26.75
CA HIS A 183 -12.87 25.06 -27.56
C HIS A 183 -14.00 24.42 -26.77
N ARG A 184 -13.73 23.93 -25.54
CA ARG A 184 -14.69 23.36 -24.58
C ARG A 184 -15.34 22.04 -24.97
N ASP A 185 -15.24 21.57 -26.23
CA ASP A 185 -15.85 20.32 -26.73
C ASP A 185 -14.91 19.55 -27.67
N LEU A 186 -13.60 19.51 -27.33
CA LEU A 186 -12.65 18.70 -28.11
C LEU A 186 -12.92 17.23 -27.93
N LYS A 187 -13.24 16.57 -29.08
CA LYS A 187 -13.49 15.12 -29.17
C LYS A 187 -13.16 14.63 -30.57
N PRO A 188 -12.94 13.33 -30.80
CA PRO A 188 -12.58 12.80 -32.10
C PRO A 188 -13.60 13.14 -33.24
N ALA A 189 -14.87 13.33 -32.91
CA ALA A 189 -15.89 13.73 -33.88
C ALA A 189 -15.66 15.14 -34.42
N ASN A 190 -15.05 16.04 -33.65
CA ASN A 190 -14.77 17.43 -33.99
C ASN A 190 -13.36 17.64 -34.59
N ILE A 191 -12.67 16.55 -34.96
CA ILE A 191 -11.39 16.57 -35.64
C ILE A 191 -11.56 15.94 -37.02
N LEU A 192 -11.39 16.72 -38.06
CA LEU A 192 -11.49 16.25 -39.44
C LEU A 192 -10.08 15.92 -39.96
N MET A 193 -9.92 14.76 -40.57
CA MET A 193 -8.70 14.30 -41.20
C MET A 193 -8.84 14.45 -42.69
N ASP A 194 -8.03 15.32 -43.34
CA ASP A 194 -8.03 15.49 -44.78
C ASP A 194 -7.33 14.33 -45.53
N GLY A 195 -7.37 14.35 -46.85
CA GLY A 195 -6.73 13.35 -47.70
C GLY A 195 -5.20 13.29 -47.59
N GLN A 196 -4.55 14.29 -47.01
CA GLN A 196 -3.12 14.32 -46.73
C GLN A 196 -2.78 13.87 -45.32
N GLY A 197 -3.80 13.58 -44.49
CA GLY A 197 -3.63 13.14 -43.10
C GLY A 197 -3.36 14.28 -42.09
N MET A 198 -3.68 15.53 -42.50
CA MET A 198 -3.70 16.69 -41.61
C MET A 198 -4.99 16.73 -40.80
N ALA A 199 -4.85 17.12 -39.53
CA ALA A 199 -5.98 17.29 -38.63
C ALA A 199 -6.49 18.74 -38.67
N HIS A 200 -7.79 18.89 -38.83
CA HIS A 200 -8.48 20.16 -38.79
C HIS A 200 -9.51 20.15 -37.67
N VAL A 201 -9.38 21.07 -36.73
CA VAL A 201 -10.32 21.22 -35.62
C VAL A 201 -11.52 22.03 -36.06
N THR A 202 -12.73 21.51 -35.81
CA THR A 202 -13.99 22.21 -36.14
C THR A 202 -14.83 22.44 -34.89
N ASP A 203 -15.87 23.23 -34.97
CA ASP A 203 -16.86 23.48 -33.92
C ASP A 203 -16.29 24.17 -32.66
N PHE A 204 -15.41 25.19 -32.86
CA PHE A 204 -14.94 26.02 -31.75
C PHE A 204 -16.08 26.75 -31.04
N GLY A 205 -16.44 26.30 -29.83
CA GLY A 205 -17.31 27.01 -28.88
C GLY A 205 -18.77 27.24 -29.28
N VAL A 206 -19.08 27.24 -30.56
CA VAL A 206 -20.37 27.72 -31.15
C VAL A 206 -21.59 26.93 -30.65
N SER A 207 -21.42 25.68 -30.22
CA SER A 207 -22.54 24.83 -29.84
C SER A 207 -22.90 24.88 -28.35
N LYS A 208 -21.96 25.26 -27.45
CA LYS A 208 -22.20 25.28 -25.99
C LYS A 208 -22.84 26.57 -25.48
N SER A 209 -22.79 27.65 -26.24
CA SER A 209 -23.46 28.90 -25.87
C SER A 209 -24.99 28.79 -25.88
N LEU A 210 -25.53 27.90 -26.71
CA LEU A 210 -26.98 27.67 -26.80
C LEU A 210 -27.47 26.75 -25.64
N THR A 211 -26.58 25.97 -25.03
CA THR A 211 -26.91 25.04 -23.96
C THR A 211 -26.47 25.51 -22.56
N ALA A 212 -25.82 26.68 -22.45
CA ALA A 212 -25.25 27.20 -21.19
C ALA A 212 -26.29 27.43 -20.07
N ASP A 213 -27.59 27.52 -20.41
CA ASP A 213 -28.68 27.59 -19.43
C ASP A 213 -29.31 26.20 -19.12
N CYS A 214 -28.75 25.11 -19.72
CA CYS A 214 -29.29 23.74 -19.64
C CYS A 214 -28.21 22.69 -19.34
N ASP A 215 -27.19 22.98 -18.50
CA ASP A 215 -26.15 21.99 -18.12
C ASP A 215 -26.67 20.84 -17.25
N MET A 216 -27.88 20.95 -16.74
CA MET A 216 -28.73 19.84 -16.28
C MET A 216 -30.16 20.13 -16.73
N THR A 217 -30.58 19.51 -17.81
CA THR A 217 -31.99 19.52 -18.15
C THR A 217 -32.78 19.00 -16.96
N SER A 218 -33.95 19.59 -16.70
CA SER A 218 -34.90 19.14 -15.69
C SER A 218 -35.35 17.66 -15.85
N SER A 219 -34.91 17.01 -16.93
CA SER A 219 -35.11 15.58 -17.24
C SER A 219 -33.94 14.67 -16.85
N GLY A 220 -32.81 15.18 -16.34
CA GLY A 220 -31.64 14.35 -15.94
C GLY A 220 -30.85 13.75 -17.11
N GLU A 221 -31.13 14.12 -18.35
CA GLU A 221 -30.36 13.69 -19.53
C GLU A 221 -29.11 14.55 -19.70
N VAL A 222 -27.95 13.90 -19.60
CA VAL A 222 -26.64 14.53 -19.89
C VAL A 222 -26.50 14.67 -21.41
N VAL A 223 -26.61 15.90 -21.92
CA VAL A 223 -26.44 16.19 -23.35
C VAL A 223 -24.94 16.18 -23.69
N GLY A 224 -24.51 15.17 -24.46
CA GLY A 224 -23.15 15.08 -25.00
C GLY A 224 -22.39 13.82 -24.58
N THR A 225 -21.20 13.64 -25.15
CA THR A 225 -20.32 12.48 -24.91
C THR A 225 -19.30 12.82 -23.81
N PRO A 226 -19.52 12.41 -22.53
CA PRO A 226 -18.68 12.86 -21.41
C PRO A 226 -17.27 12.25 -21.38
N HIS A 227 -16.95 11.33 -22.29
CA HIS A 227 -15.70 10.56 -22.32
C HIS A 227 -14.43 11.41 -22.51
N TYR A 228 -14.56 12.61 -23.11
CA TYR A 228 -13.46 13.53 -23.39
C TYR A 228 -13.53 14.82 -22.57
N MET A 229 -14.53 14.94 -21.71
CA MET A 229 -14.81 16.10 -20.87
C MET A 229 -13.76 16.17 -19.74
N SER A 230 -13.29 17.38 -19.43
CA SER A 230 -12.38 17.61 -18.32
C SER A 230 -13.11 17.54 -16.95
N PRO A 231 -12.40 17.27 -15.84
CA PRO A 231 -13.02 17.21 -14.52
C PRO A 231 -13.75 18.48 -14.12
N GLU A 232 -13.23 19.68 -14.45
CA GLU A 232 -13.87 20.97 -14.17
C GLU A 232 -15.15 21.17 -14.97
N GLN A 233 -15.20 20.67 -16.21
CA GLN A 233 -16.43 20.65 -17.01
C GLN A 233 -17.45 19.66 -16.43
N ALA A 234 -17.00 18.45 -16.08
CA ALA A 234 -17.82 17.42 -15.48
C ALA A 234 -18.37 17.81 -14.10
N GLY A 235 -17.64 18.67 -13.36
CA GLY A 235 -18.05 19.20 -12.05
C GLY A 235 -19.06 20.35 -12.12
N GLY A 236 -19.43 20.82 -13.33
CA GLY A 236 -20.41 21.87 -13.50
C GLY A 236 -19.98 23.23 -12.95
N GLN A 237 -18.69 23.55 -12.97
CA GLN A 237 -18.15 24.82 -12.49
C GLN A 237 -17.69 25.71 -13.65
N PRO A 238 -18.58 26.50 -14.28
CA PRO A 238 -18.27 27.25 -15.51
C PRO A 238 -17.11 28.23 -15.34
N GLY A 239 -16.92 28.82 -14.17
CA GLY A 239 -15.84 29.76 -13.88
C GLY A 239 -14.43 29.12 -13.83
N GLU A 240 -14.32 27.80 -13.79
CA GLU A 240 -13.06 27.07 -13.74
C GLU A 240 -12.59 26.57 -15.11
N ILE A 241 -13.40 26.75 -16.18
CA ILE A 241 -13.04 26.34 -17.53
C ILE A 241 -11.95 27.28 -18.04
N GLN A 242 -10.78 26.72 -18.32
CA GLN A 242 -9.56 27.41 -18.71
C GLN A 242 -8.92 26.69 -19.92
N PRO A 243 -7.90 27.23 -20.58
CA PRO A 243 -7.14 26.55 -21.63
C PRO A 243 -6.65 25.14 -21.24
N GLY A 244 -6.41 24.90 -19.95
CA GLY A 244 -6.08 23.59 -19.40
C GLY A 244 -7.19 22.54 -19.54
N SER A 245 -8.46 22.95 -19.78
CA SER A 245 -9.56 22.02 -20.05
C SER A 245 -9.40 21.37 -21.42
N ASP A 246 -9.03 22.17 -22.45
CA ASP A 246 -8.73 21.65 -23.78
C ASP A 246 -7.48 20.77 -23.78
N VAL A 247 -6.46 21.11 -22.99
CA VAL A 247 -5.27 20.22 -22.79
C VAL A 247 -5.70 18.84 -22.28
N TYR A 248 -6.64 18.76 -21.34
CA TYR A 248 -7.19 17.48 -20.88
C TYR A 248 -7.89 16.71 -22.01
N SER A 249 -8.75 17.39 -22.76
CA SER A 249 -9.48 16.78 -23.87
C SER A 249 -8.54 16.28 -24.98
N ILE A 250 -7.47 17.03 -25.30
CA ILE A 250 -6.41 16.58 -26.22
C ILE A 250 -5.71 15.32 -25.66
N GLY A 251 -5.43 15.29 -24.34
CA GLY A 251 -4.91 14.10 -23.69
C GLY A 251 -5.85 12.88 -23.78
N ALA A 252 -7.18 13.10 -23.67
CA ALA A 252 -8.18 12.06 -23.82
C ALA A 252 -8.28 11.54 -25.26
N ILE A 253 -8.14 12.44 -26.26
CA ILE A 253 -8.06 12.07 -27.68
C ILE A 253 -6.78 11.27 -27.95
N LEU A 254 -5.62 11.72 -27.45
CA LEU A 254 -4.35 11.00 -27.57
C LEU A 254 -4.44 9.61 -26.94
N TYR A 255 -5.05 9.51 -25.76
CA TYR A 255 -5.30 8.23 -25.10
C TYR A 255 -6.13 7.29 -26.01
N ALA A 256 -7.22 7.80 -26.59
CA ALA A 256 -8.08 7.02 -27.50
C ALA A 256 -7.32 6.59 -28.75
N MET A 257 -6.50 7.46 -29.35
CA MET A 257 -5.68 7.11 -30.51
C MET A 257 -4.68 5.99 -30.20
N LEU A 258 -4.08 5.99 -29.01
CA LEU A 258 -3.08 5.00 -28.59
C LEU A 258 -3.69 3.66 -28.17
N THR A 259 -4.91 3.66 -27.62
CA THR A 259 -5.51 2.47 -26.98
C THR A 259 -6.75 1.94 -27.68
N GLY A 260 -7.32 2.67 -28.64
CA GLY A 260 -8.58 2.34 -29.30
C GLY A 260 -9.84 2.63 -28.48
N ARG A 261 -9.70 3.20 -27.27
CA ARG A 261 -10.83 3.52 -26.39
C ARG A 261 -10.58 4.79 -25.56
N PRO A 262 -11.62 5.53 -25.15
CA PRO A 262 -11.43 6.68 -24.27
C PRO A 262 -10.91 6.29 -22.88
N PRO A 263 -10.37 7.25 -22.09
CA PRO A 263 -9.80 6.98 -20.77
C PRO A 263 -10.80 6.36 -19.78
N PHE A 264 -12.07 6.75 -19.89
CA PHE A 264 -13.16 6.31 -19.02
C PHE A 264 -14.33 5.82 -19.85
N GLN A 265 -14.88 4.67 -19.46
CA GLN A 265 -16.05 4.05 -20.07
C GLN A 265 -16.95 3.46 -19.00
N ALA A 266 -18.26 3.62 -19.15
CA ALA A 266 -19.27 3.02 -18.29
C ALA A 266 -20.58 2.85 -19.08
N ALA A 267 -21.54 2.14 -18.49
CA ALA A 267 -22.84 1.89 -19.10
C ALA A 267 -23.68 3.17 -19.21
N THR A 268 -23.50 4.11 -18.29
CA THR A 268 -24.28 5.35 -18.27
C THR A 268 -23.36 6.59 -18.32
N PRO A 269 -23.83 7.70 -18.94
CA PRO A 269 -23.09 8.96 -18.95
C PRO A 269 -22.72 9.49 -17.55
N ILE A 270 -23.60 9.32 -16.57
CA ILE A 270 -23.40 9.72 -15.17
C ILE A 270 -22.22 8.97 -14.54
N GLU A 271 -22.12 7.67 -14.80
CA GLU A 271 -21.00 6.87 -14.32
C GLU A 271 -19.67 7.28 -14.97
N VAL A 272 -19.69 7.66 -16.27
CA VAL A 272 -18.48 8.22 -16.93
C VAL A 272 -18.07 9.51 -16.25
N ILE A 273 -19.01 10.43 -15.99
CA ILE A 273 -18.76 11.68 -15.25
C ILE A 273 -18.15 11.37 -13.87
N SER A 274 -18.72 10.43 -13.12
CA SER A 274 -18.17 10.00 -11.82
C SER A 274 -16.73 9.50 -11.95
N GLN A 275 -16.43 8.71 -13.00
CA GLN A 275 -15.06 8.25 -13.26
C GLN A 275 -14.11 9.40 -13.62
N VAL A 276 -14.57 10.34 -14.46
CA VAL A 276 -13.81 11.55 -14.84
C VAL A 276 -13.44 12.36 -13.61
N LEU A 277 -14.35 12.50 -12.66
CA LEU A 277 -14.10 13.25 -11.42
C LEU A 277 -13.18 12.51 -10.43
N ALA A 278 -13.39 11.21 -10.25
CA ALA A 278 -12.83 10.48 -9.10
C ALA A 278 -11.72 9.49 -9.45
N LYS A 279 -11.73 8.88 -10.66
CA LYS A 279 -10.80 7.80 -11.01
C LYS A 279 -9.64 8.29 -11.86
N ASP A 280 -8.46 7.74 -11.61
CA ASP A 280 -7.33 7.93 -12.52
C ASP A 280 -7.45 6.98 -13.74
N PRO A 281 -7.00 7.42 -14.92
CA PRO A 281 -7.04 6.59 -16.12
C PRO A 281 -6.08 5.41 -16.00
N VAL A 282 -6.43 4.28 -16.62
CA VAL A 282 -5.52 3.14 -16.74
C VAL A 282 -4.31 3.56 -17.57
N PRO A 283 -3.06 3.25 -17.17
CA PRO A 283 -1.88 3.56 -18.00
C PRO A 283 -2.02 2.98 -19.41
N THR A 284 -1.70 3.78 -20.43
CA THR A 284 -1.87 3.39 -21.83
C THR A 284 -1.11 2.13 -22.19
N LYS A 285 0.09 1.97 -21.63
CA LYS A 285 0.94 0.81 -21.83
C LYS A 285 0.36 -0.49 -21.26
N SER A 286 -0.50 -0.40 -20.24
CA SER A 286 -1.22 -1.57 -19.70
C SER A 286 -2.28 -2.09 -20.66
N LEU A 287 -2.77 -1.27 -21.60
CA LEU A 287 -3.77 -1.62 -22.60
C LEU A 287 -3.12 -1.95 -23.95
N ASN A 288 -2.09 -1.20 -24.31
CA ASN A 288 -1.33 -1.38 -25.52
C ASN A 288 0.18 -1.33 -25.19
N PRO A 289 0.84 -2.48 -25.02
CA PRO A 289 2.27 -2.56 -24.66
C PRO A 289 3.21 -1.89 -25.67
N SER A 290 2.76 -1.67 -26.90
CA SER A 290 3.55 -1.02 -27.96
C SER A 290 3.67 0.50 -27.76
N VAL A 291 2.92 1.10 -26.83
CA VAL A 291 2.98 2.55 -26.56
C VAL A 291 4.33 2.89 -25.90
N PRO A 292 5.08 3.84 -26.45
CA PRO A 292 6.31 4.34 -25.85
C PRO A 292 6.02 5.02 -24.51
N ILE A 293 6.99 4.87 -23.58
CA ILE A 293 6.84 5.42 -22.21
C ILE A 293 6.66 6.94 -22.22
N ASP A 294 7.31 7.64 -23.13
CA ASP A 294 7.23 9.11 -23.24
C ASP A 294 5.81 9.57 -23.61
N LEU A 295 5.15 8.89 -24.56
CA LEU A 295 3.75 9.20 -24.89
C LEU A 295 2.79 8.84 -23.76
N GLU A 296 3.03 7.77 -23.01
CA GLU A 296 2.27 7.49 -21.80
C GLU A 296 2.40 8.62 -20.79
N VAL A 297 3.62 9.10 -20.54
CA VAL A 297 3.89 10.21 -19.60
C VAL A 297 3.20 11.49 -20.04
N ILE A 298 3.29 11.86 -21.34
CA ILE A 298 2.60 13.03 -21.90
C ILE A 298 1.09 12.89 -21.71
N THR A 299 0.52 11.75 -22.11
CA THR A 299 -0.92 11.48 -22.02
C THR A 299 -1.43 11.57 -20.58
N LEU A 300 -0.76 10.91 -19.64
CA LEU A 300 -1.15 10.91 -18.23
C LEU A 300 -0.98 12.28 -17.58
N LYS A 301 -0.01 13.08 -18.00
CA LYS A 301 0.14 14.47 -17.56
C LYS A 301 -1.03 15.32 -18.01
N CYS A 302 -1.48 15.21 -19.25
CA CYS A 302 -2.68 15.88 -19.74
C CYS A 302 -3.93 15.50 -18.94
N LEU A 303 -4.09 14.21 -18.63
CA LEU A 303 -5.24 13.63 -17.90
C LEU A 303 -5.20 13.83 -16.38
N SER A 304 -4.26 14.64 -15.87
CA SER A 304 -4.23 14.99 -14.44
C SER A 304 -5.52 15.67 -14.02
N LYS A 305 -6.11 15.26 -12.87
CA LYS A 305 -7.37 15.82 -12.36
C LYS A 305 -7.23 17.31 -12.04
N SER A 306 -6.13 17.68 -11.37
CA SER A 306 -5.83 19.08 -11.11
C SER A 306 -5.22 19.76 -12.34
N ILE A 307 -5.80 20.87 -12.76
CA ILE A 307 -5.33 21.73 -13.85
C ILE A 307 -3.84 22.12 -13.69
N ARG A 308 -3.42 22.41 -12.44
CA ARG A 308 -2.04 22.82 -12.12
C ARG A 308 -0.98 21.74 -12.41
N HIS A 309 -1.40 20.48 -12.52
CA HIS A 309 -0.50 19.36 -12.82
C HIS A 309 -0.47 19.00 -14.30
N ARG A 310 -1.30 19.62 -15.12
CA ARG A 310 -1.30 19.47 -16.59
C ARG A 310 -0.18 20.32 -17.22
N TYR A 311 -0.15 20.37 -18.51
CA TYR A 311 0.64 21.38 -19.22
C TYR A 311 0.01 22.76 -19.00
N PRO A 312 0.83 23.81 -18.78
CA PRO A 312 0.33 25.15 -18.51
C PRO A 312 -0.39 25.78 -19.73
N SER A 313 -0.06 25.31 -20.93
CA SER A 313 -0.69 25.75 -22.20
C SER A 313 -0.67 24.61 -23.22
N ALA A 314 -1.49 24.75 -24.28
CA ALA A 314 -1.47 23.85 -25.41
C ALA A 314 -0.15 23.93 -26.21
N VAL A 315 0.52 25.11 -26.20
CA VAL A 315 1.88 25.26 -26.76
C VAL A 315 2.85 24.30 -26.10
N CYS A 316 2.91 24.32 -24.76
CA CYS A 316 3.83 23.42 -24.01
C CYS A 316 3.55 21.92 -24.26
N LEU A 317 2.29 21.56 -24.51
CA LEU A 317 1.94 20.20 -24.93
C LEU A 317 2.45 19.88 -26.32
N SER A 318 2.22 20.82 -27.29
CA SER A 318 2.70 20.67 -28.67
C SER A 318 4.22 20.53 -28.71
N ASP A 319 4.95 21.37 -27.97
CA ASP A 319 6.41 21.32 -27.89
C ASP A 319 6.92 19.95 -27.38
N ASP A 320 6.30 19.41 -26.36
CA ASP A 320 6.70 18.13 -25.80
C ASP A 320 6.37 16.96 -26.76
N LEU A 321 5.25 17.02 -27.48
CA LEU A 321 4.93 16.10 -28.56
C LEU A 321 5.92 16.18 -29.73
N GLN A 322 6.35 17.39 -30.09
CA GLN A 322 7.36 17.59 -31.13
C GLN A 322 8.72 17.05 -30.71
N ARG A 323 9.15 17.28 -29.46
CA ARG A 323 10.37 16.63 -28.91
C ARG A 323 10.33 15.13 -29.06
N TYR A 324 9.21 14.52 -28.68
CA TYR A 324 9.03 13.08 -28.87
C TYR A 324 9.18 12.66 -30.35
N LEU A 325 8.54 13.41 -31.29
CA LEU A 325 8.60 13.12 -32.72
C LEU A 325 10.01 13.26 -33.31
N GLN A 326 10.82 14.18 -32.77
CA GLN A 326 12.21 14.42 -33.12
C GLN A 326 13.20 13.48 -32.43
N GLY A 327 12.74 12.66 -31.47
CA GLY A 327 13.59 11.78 -30.68
C GLY A 327 14.36 12.51 -29.57
N GLU A 328 13.93 13.74 -29.23
CA GLU A 328 14.49 14.52 -28.13
C GLU A 328 13.86 14.13 -26.78
N PRO A 329 14.58 14.32 -25.67
CA PRO A 329 14.01 14.11 -24.33
C PRO A 329 12.81 15.01 -24.07
N ILE A 330 11.69 14.42 -23.62
CA ILE A 330 10.49 15.13 -23.23
C ILE A 330 10.70 15.89 -21.90
N LEU A 331 10.01 17.01 -21.74
CA LEU A 331 10.03 17.80 -20.51
C LEU A 331 9.07 17.25 -19.44
N ALA A 332 8.07 16.48 -19.84
CA ALA A 332 7.18 15.80 -18.92
C ALA A 332 7.96 14.77 -18.09
N LYS A 333 7.76 14.81 -16.77
CA LYS A 333 8.37 13.84 -15.86
C LYS A 333 7.34 12.79 -15.47
N PRO A 334 7.72 11.50 -15.42
CA PRO A 334 6.84 10.47 -14.89
C PRO A 334 6.48 10.79 -13.44
N PRO A 335 5.28 10.40 -12.97
CA PRO A 335 4.89 10.63 -11.58
C PRO A 335 5.93 10.00 -10.66
N GLY A 336 6.40 10.75 -9.65
CA GLY A 336 7.42 10.32 -8.70
C GLY A 336 7.05 9.02 -7.98
N LEU A 337 8.05 8.31 -7.45
CA LEU A 337 7.90 7.04 -6.72
C LEU A 337 6.76 7.05 -5.68
N PRO A 338 6.57 8.10 -4.83
CA PRO A 338 5.47 8.12 -3.86
C PRO A 338 4.10 8.12 -4.52
N ARG A 339 3.95 8.81 -5.66
CA ARG A 339 2.68 8.85 -6.40
C ARG A 339 2.41 7.52 -7.13
N ARG A 340 3.44 6.86 -7.68
CA ARG A 340 3.33 5.50 -8.23
C ARG A 340 2.94 4.48 -7.17
N LEU A 341 3.53 4.59 -5.96
CA LEU A 341 3.20 3.73 -4.83
C LEU A 341 1.73 3.95 -4.39
N LEU A 342 1.29 5.21 -4.33
CA LEU A 342 -0.10 5.55 -4.00
C LEU A 342 -1.10 4.96 -5.02
N PHE A 343 -0.77 5.03 -6.32
CA PHE A 343 -1.57 4.40 -7.38
C PHE A 343 -1.61 2.87 -7.24
N PHE A 344 -0.46 2.26 -6.94
CA PHE A 344 -0.38 0.81 -6.72
C PHE A 344 -1.22 0.38 -5.52
N VAL A 345 -1.12 1.10 -4.40
CA VAL A 345 -1.91 0.85 -3.18
C VAL A 345 -3.40 0.99 -3.45
N ARG A 346 -3.84 2.06 -4.14
CA ARG A 346 -5.25 2.26 -4.49
C ARG A 346 -5.81 1.19 -5.44
N ARG A 347 -5.00 0.72 -6.37
CA ARG A 347 -5.39 -0.32 -7.34
C ARG A 347 -5.48 -1.70 -6.68
N HIS A 348 -4.65 -1.96 -5.68
CA HIS A 348 -4.54 -3.26 -5.01
C HIS A 348 -4.78 -3.12 -3.50
N ILE A 349 -5.89 -2.45 -3.12
CA ILE A 349 -6.18 -2.12 -1.73
C ILE A 349 -6.20 -3.36 -0.82
N VAL A 350 -6.71 -4.49 -1.32
CA VAL A 350 -6.75 -5.76 -0.58
C VAL A 350 -5.34 -6.30 -0.35
N TRP A 351 -4.49 -6.32 -1.38
CA TRP A 351 -3.09 -6.75 -1.25
C TRP A 351 -2.25 -5.79 -0.41
N ALA A 352 -2.52 -4.48 -0.52
CA ALA A 352 -1.85 -3.47 0.28
C ALA A 352 -2.23 -3.56 1.77
N SER A 353 -3.49 -3.85 2.09
CA SER A 353 -3.94 -4.07 3.47
C SER A 353 -3.36 -5.36 4.07
N VAL A 354 -3.33 -6.46 3.29
CA VAL A 354 -2.71 -7.73 3.72
C VAL A 354 -1.21 -7.56 3.96
N SER A 355 -0.48 -6.98 3.01
CA SER A 355 0.97 -6.74 3.18
C SER A 355 1.28 -5.74 4.29
N GLY A 356 0.44 -4.72 4.48
CA GLY A 356 0.55 -3.78 5.60
C GLY A 356 0.34 -4.45 6.96
N SER A 357 -0.65 -5.33 7.09
CA SER A 357 -0.89 -6.08 8.32
C SER A 357 0.24 -7.07 8.63
N VAL A 358 0.77 -7.78 7.62
CA VAL A 358 1.93 -8.67 7.77
C VAL A 358 3.17 -7.89 8.21
N ALA A 359 3.45 -6.75 7.59
CA ALA A 359 4.57 -5.89 7.99
C ALA A 359 4.42 -5.38 9.42
N MET A 360 3.22 -4.95 9.81
CA MET A 360 2.93 -4.50 11.18
C MET A 360 3.12 -5.64 12.20
N THR A 361 2.66 -6.85 11.87
CA THR A 361 2.84 -8.04 12.73
C THR A 361 4.31 -8.39 12.91
N LEU A 362 5.12 -8.31 11.84
CA LEU A 362 6.57 -8.52 11.90
C LEU A 362 7.27 -7.45 12.76
N VAL A 363 6.89 -6.18 12.63
CA VAL A 363 7.44 -5.10 13.46
C VAL A 363 7.07 -5.31 14.94
N LEU A 364 5.83 -5.70 15.23
CA LEU A 364 5.39 -6.02 16.58
C LEU A 364 6.18 -7.22 17.15
N LEU A 365 6.35 -8.28 16.38
CA LEU A 365 7.12 -9.45 16.77
C LEU A 365 8.59 -9.09 17.07
N THR A 366 9.23 -8.31 16.20
CA THR A 366 10.63 -7.87 16.41
C THR A 366 10.77 -6.96 17.62
N THR A 367 9.81 -6.07 17.88
CA THR A 367 9.81 -5.22 19.07
C THR A 367 9.62 -6.02 20.36
N VAL A 368 8.72 -7.03 20.34
CA VAL A 368 8.53 -7.93 21.50
C VAL A 368 9.79 -8.75 21.76
N VAL A 369 10.41 -9.31 20.72
CA VAL A 369 11.66 -10.07 20.84
C VAL A 369 12.79 -9.17 21.35
N ALA A 370 12.95 -7.98 20.80
CA ALA A 370 13.96 -7.02 21.27
C ALA A 370 13.72 -6.61 22.73
N TRP A 371 12.48 -6.36 23.11
CA TRP A 371 12.11 -6.02 24.48
C TRP A 371 12.39 -7.17 25.47
N SER A 372 12.01 -8.42 25.09
CA SER A 372 12.28 -9.59 25.89
C SER A 372 13.79 -9.86 26.06
N TYR A 373 14.56 -9.64 24.98
CA TYR A 373 16.02 -9.74 25.01
C TYR A 373 16.67 -8.69 25.96
N VAL A 374 16.24 -7.45 25.85
CA VAL A 374 16.74 -6.36 26.73
C VAL A 374 16.37 -6.64 28.19
N ARG A 375 15.13 -7.10 28.43
CA ARG A 375 14.66 -7.43 29.79
C ARG A 375 15.40 -8.65 30.38
N GLY A 376 15.65 -9.68 29.57
CA GLY A 376 16.44 -10.85 29.99
C GLY A 376 17.88 -10.45 30.35
N ARG A 377 18.50 -9.58 29.55
CA ARG A 377 19.86 -9.10 29.81
C ARG A 377 19.96 -8.25 31.09
N SER A 378 18.93 -7.43 31.39
CA SER A 378 18.91 -6.66 32.65
C SER A 378 18.80 -7.56 33.87
N GLN A 379 18.03 -8.65 33.79
CA GLN A 379 17.94 -9.64 34.87
C GLN A 379 19.25 -10.39 35.11
N ILE A 380 19.96 -10.75 34.03
CA ILE A 380 21.29 -11.37 34.13
C ILE A 380 22.29 -10.41 34.81
N LEU A 381 22.32 -9.14 34.43
CA LEU A 381 23.19 -8.14 35.05
C LEU A 381 22.86 -7.91 36.54
N GLU A 382 21.59 -7.98 36.91
CA GLU A 382 21.15 -7.87 38.31
C GLU A 382 21.59 -9.10 39.12
N LEU A 383 21.47 -10.31 38.53
CA LEU A 383 21.98 -11.55 39.16
C LEU A 383 23.50 -11.53 39.31
N GLU A 384 24.25 -11.06 38.29
CA GLU A 384 25.70 -10.92 38.35
C GLU A 384 26.13 -9.91 39.45
N SER A 385 25.40 -8.79 39.58
CA SER A 385 25.66 -7.81 40.64
C SER A 385 25.39 -8.35 42.03
N ASN A 386 24.30 -9.11 42.22
CA ASN A 386 23.95 -9.76 43.48
C ASN A 386 24.97 -10.85 43.85
N LEU A 387 25.43 -11.62 42.84
CA LEU A 387 26.48 -12.62 43.03
C LEU A 387 27.81 -11.97 43.47
N ALA A 388 28.18 -10.86 42.83
CA ALA A 388 29.40 -10.10 43.19
C ALA A 388 29.34 -9.56 44.62
N ILE A 389 28.18 -9.08 45.06
CA ILE A 389 27.95 -8.63 46.44
C ILE A 389 28.07 -9.79 47.43
N ALA A 390 27.44 -10.93 47.12
CA ALA A 390 27.54 -12.13 47.96
C ALA A 390 29.00 -12.63 48.07
N GLN A 391 29.76 -12.66 46.96
CA GLN A 391 31.17 -13.03 46.95
C GLN A 391 32.02 -12.05 47.81
N GLN A 392 31.68 -10.78 47.77
CA GLN A 392 32.42 -9.77 48.57
C GLN A 392 32.12 -9.91 50.07
N GLN A 393 30.91 -10.31 50.47
CA GLN A 393 30.58 -10.64 51.84
C GLN A 393 31.36 -11.87 52.35
N VAL A 394 31.42 -12.94 51.55
CA VAL A 394 32.22 -14.14 51.89
C VAL A 394 33.70 -13.80 52.04
N ILE A 395 34.27 -12.93 51.20
CA ILE A 395 35.66 -12.49 51.29
C ILE A 395 35.89 -11.68 52.58
N SER A 396 34.95 -10.80 52.96
CA SER A 396 35.06 -9.98 54.16
C SER A 396 34.99 -10.84 55.45
N GLU A 397 34.08 -11.80 55.53
CA GLU A 397 34.00 -12.77 56.63
C GLU A 397 35.27 -13.60 56.74
N ARG A 398 35.80 -14.05 55.58
CA ARG A 398 37.07 -14.79 55.55
C ARG A 398 38.26 -13.99 56.06
N SER A 399 38.30 -12.71 55.80
CA SER A 399 39.36 -11.82 56.33
C SER A 399 39.28 -11.65 57.86
N LEU A 400 38.06 -11.57 58.40
CA LEU A 400 37.82 -11.53 59.84
C LEU A 400 38.24 -12.83 60.51
N TRP A 401 37.93 -13.98 59.90
CA TRP A 401 38.34 -15.30 60.43
C TRP A 401 39.86 -15.52 60.38
N LYS A 402 40.53 -15.04 59.33
CA LYS A 402 42.02 -15.05 59.31
C LYS A 402 42.62 -14.23 60.47
N GLN A 403 42.04 -13.11 60.82
CA GLN A 403 42.46 -12.34 61.99
C GLN A 403 42.18 -13.07 63.32
N TYR A 404 41.05 -13.77 63.43
CA TYR A 404 40.74 -14.58 64.61
C TYR A 404 41.72 -15.75 64.77
N LEU A 405 41.97 -16.53 63.72
CA LEU A 405 42.91 -17.66 63.72
C LEU A 405 44.36 -17.28 64.04
N THR A 406 44.82 -16.10 63.63
CA THR A 406 46.16 -15.64 63.99
C THR A 406 46.28 -15.23 65.45
N ARG A 407 45.17 -14.96 66.12
CA ARG A 407 45.16 -14.52 67.54
C ARG A 407 45.09 -15.69 68.53
N PHE A 408 44.62 -16.89 68.11
CA PHE A 408 44.40 -18.08 68.96
C PHE A 408 45.39 -19.23 68.73
N ARG A 409 46.61 -18.97 68.32
CA ARG A 409 47.67 -19.97 68.13
C ARG A 409 48.32 -20.32 69.45
N GLY A 410 47.63 -21.09 70.29
CA GLY A 410 48.24 -21.40 71.61
C GLY A 410 47.64 -22.46 72.48
N ASP A 411 46.49 -23.11 72.21
CA ASP A 411 45.98 -24.14 73.17
C ASP A 411 45.38 -25.34 72.43
N GLN A 412 45.51 -26.52 73.04
CA GLN A 412 45.09 -27.85 72.51
C GLN A 412 43.58 -28.04 72.28
N ASN A 413 42.75 -27.12 72.70
CA ASN A 413 41.31 -27.07 72.38
C ASN A 413 40.98 -26.61 70.98
N ASP A 414 42.00 -26.03 70.27
CA ASP A 414 41.82 -25.39 68.93
C ASP A 414 41.57 -26.41 67.82
N LEU A 415 41.90 -27.69 68.00
CA LEU A 415 41.73 -28.71 66.94
C LEU A 415 40.29 -29.13 66.78
N ILE A 416 39.50 -29.21 67.84
CA ILE A 416 38.07 -29.57 67.81
C ILE A 416 37.25 -28.39 67.24
N ASP A 417 37.63 -27.17 67.59
CA ASP A 417 36.93 -25.98 67.07
C ASP A 417 37.25 -25.71 65.58
N THR A 418 38.48 -26.02 65.09
CA THR A 418 38.81 -25.94 63.67
C THR A 418 38.08 -27.01 62.83
N THR A 419 37.97 -28.22 63.29
CA THR A 419 37.22 -29.29 62.61
C THR A 419 35.71 -29.03 62.61
N ARG A 420 35.18 -28.43 63.64
CA ARG A 420 33.75 -28.03 63.71
C ARG A 420 33.46 -26.86 62.74
N LEU A 421 34.34 -25.94 62.63
CA LEU A 421 34.27 -24.82 61.66
C LEU A 421 34.34 -25.27 60.20
N GLU A 422 35.16 -26.29 59.91
CA GLU A 422 35.24 -26.88 58.56
C GLU A 422 33.94 -27.62 58.20
N LEU A 423 33.35 -28.33 59.15
CA LEU A 423 32.07 -28.99 58.98
C LEU A 423 30.94 -27.98 58.73
N ASP A 424 30.85 -26.92 59.51
CA ASP A 424 29.86 -25.85 59.32
C ASP A 424 29.98 -25.21 57.92
N ARG A 425 31.21 -25.09 57.40
CA ARG A 425 31.46 -24.58 56.08
C ARG A 425 30.96 -25.47 54.96
N ILE A 426 31.20 -26.78 55.05
CA ILE A 426 30.69 -27.75 54.07
C ILE A 426 29.17 -27.79 54.14
N THR A 427 28.59 -27.76 55.33
CA THR A 427 27.15 -27.74 55.57
C THR A 427 26.46 -26.49 54.99
N ASN A 428 27.06 -25.31 55.17
CA ASN A 428 26.54 -24.08 54.58
C ASN A 428 26.64 -24.08 53.03
N ALA A 429 27.69 -24.69 52.47
CA ALA A 429 27.81 -24.87 51.04
C ALA A 429 26.72 -25.82 50.49
N PHE A 430 26.42 -26.90 51.22
CA PHE A 430 25.31 -27.81 50.93
C PHE A 430 23.97 -27.05 50.87
N GLU A 431 23.64 -26.26 51.89
CA GLU A 431 22.38 -25.50 51.93
C GLU A 431 22.27 -24.51 50.76
N LEU A 432 23.37 -23.85 50.41
CA LEU A 432 23.41 -22.94 49.29
C LEU A 432 23.15 -23.64 47.94
N MET A 433 23.72 -24.83 47.75
CA MET A 433 23.51 -25.62 46.54
C MET A 433 22.09 -26.17 46.46
N LEU A 434 21.53 -26.62 47.59
CA LEU A 434 20.16 -27.08 47.68
C LEU A 434 19.16 -25.97 47.30
N VAL A 435 19.31 -24.77 47.83
CA VAL A 435 18.47 -23.60 47.51
C VAL A 435 18.63 -23.15 46.05
N SER A 436 19.83 -23.37 45.48
CA SER A 436 20.12 -23.02 44.09
C SER A 436 19.63 -24.06 43.07
N GLY A 437 18.98 -25.14 43.48
CA GLY A 437 18.47 -26.22 42.62
C GLY A 437 19.59 -27.00 41.92
N LYS A 438 20.78 -27.10 42.55
CA LYS A 438 21.92 -27.87 42.04
C LYS A 438 22.03 -29.17 42.81
N ASP A 439 21.07 -30.07 42.61
CA ASP A 439 20.89 -31.28 43.42
C ASP A 439 22.10 -32.21 43.41
N ASP A 440 22.79 -32.37 42.25
CA ASP A 440 24.00 -33.22 42.18
C ASP A 440 25.13 -32.70 43.10
N LEU A 441 25.34 -31.36 43.11
CA LEU A 441 26.36 -30.75 43.96
C LEU A 441 25.94 -30.71 45.43
N ALA A 442 24.65 -30.54 45.70
CA ALA A 442 24.11 -30.61 47.05
C ALA A 442 24.29 -32.03 47.62
N LEU A 443 24.04 -33.09 46.83
CA LEU A 443 24.24 -34.46 47.24
C LEU A 443 25.71 -34.75 47.57
N GLU A 444 26.64 -34.32 46.73
CA GLU A 444 28.08 -34.51 46.98
C GLU A 444 28.55 -33.78 48.25
N LEU A 445 28.07 -32.55 48.47
CA LEU A 445 28.38 -31.80 49.70
C LEU A 445 27.76 -32.39 50.95
N ALA A 446 26.57 -32.99 50.86
CA ALA A 446 25.94 -33.70 51.97
C ALA A 446 26.74 -34.97 52.33
N VAL A 447 27.16 -35.73 51.29
CA VAL A 447 28.04 -36.91 51.49
C VAL A 447 29.34 -36.52 52.18
N GLU A 448 29.99 -35.46 51.70
CA GLU A 448 31.25 -34.95 52.28
C GLU A 448 31.06 -34.42 53.71
N SER A 449 29.95 -33.74 54.01
CA SER A 449 29.64 -33.27 55.38
C SER A 449 29.45 -34.42 56.36
N VAL A 450 28.70 -35.42 55.97
CA VAL A 450 28.44 -36.58 56.83
C VAL A 450 29.71 -37.44 57.01
N ARG A 451 30.47 -37.66 55.92
CA ARG A 451 31.75 -38.38 55.96
C ARG A 451 32.77 -37.67 56.88
N PHE A 452 32.93 -36.37 56.69
CA PHE A 452 33.84 -35.56 57.49
C PHE A 452 33.47 -35.56 58.98
N ALA A 453 32.19 -35.44 59.32
CA ALA A 453 31.71 -35.49 60.69
C ALA A 453 31.94 -36.89 61.33
N HIS A 454 31.72 -37.93 60.54
CA HIS A 454 31.93 -39.32 60.99
C HIS A 454 33.40 -39.61 61.23
N GLU A 455 34.28 -39.32 60.32
CA GLU A 455 35.75 -39.53 60.44
C GLU A 455 36.38 -38.73 61.58
N ASN A 456 35.82 -37.56 61.90
CA ASN A 456 36.38 -36.72 63.00
C ASN A 456 35.60 -36.91 64.33
N SER A 457 34.66 -37.84 64.43
CA SER A 457 33.84 -38.08 65.60
C SER A 457 33.08 -36.90 66.15
N ILE A 458 32.56 -36.07 65.21
CA ILE A 458 31.78 -34.85 65.50
C ILE A 458 30.30 -35.16 65.22
N SER A 459 29.37 -34.46 65.87
CA SER A 459 27.95 -34.59 65.63
C SER A 459 27.60 -34.33 64.18
N ILE A 460 26.97 -35.23 63.49
CA ILE A 460 26.57 -35.17 62.10
C ILE A 460 25.47 -34.10 61.93
N PRO A 461 25.58 -33.15 60.95
CA PRO A 461 24.54 -32.19 60.69
C PRO A 461 23.23 -32.83 60.28
N LYS A 462 22.14 -32.55 61.02
CA LYS A 462 20.82 -33.21 60.84
C LYS A 462 20.25 -33.00 59.45
N ASN A 463 20.39 -31.81 58.88
CA ASN A 463 19.92 -31.46 57.54
C ASN A 463 20.61 -32.25 56.41
N CYS A 464 21.94 -32.41 56.49
CA CYS A 464 22.71 -33.24 55.56
C CYS A 464 22.31 -34.72 55.68
N LEU A 465 22.18 -35.24 56.90
CA LEU A 465 21.78 -36.63 57.15
C LEU A 465 20.36 -36.92 56.64
N GLN A 466 19.41 -36.02 56.90
CA GLN A 466 18.03 -36.15 56.40
C GLN A 466 17.97 -36.12 54.88
N TYR A 467 18.74 -35.24 54.22
CA TYR A 467 18.82 -35.15 52.77
C TYR A 467 19.37 -36.44 52.16
N LEU A 468 20.44 -36.98 52.70
CA LEU A 468 21.01 -38.26 52.27
C LEU A 468 20.04 -39.42 52.45
N GLN A 469 19.36 -39.52 53.58
CA GLN A 469 18.38 -40.53 53.84
C GLN A 469 17.19 -40.46 52.86
N ALA A 470 16.69 -39.28 52.58
CA ALA A 470 15.63 -39.05 51.60
C ALA A 470 16.07 -39.46 50.19
N THR A 471 17.32 -39.14 49.80
CA THR A 471 17.89 -39.46 48.49
C THR A 471 18.07 -40.98 48.34
N VAL A 472 18.68 -41.64 49.33
CA VAL A 472 18.88 -43.11 49.32
C VAL A 472 17.54 -43.86 49.34
N ALA A 473 16.53 -43.37 50.08
CA ALA A 473 15.20 -43.94 50.12
C ALA A 473 14.34 -43.59 48.88
N ASN A 474 14.84 -42.76 47.97
CA ASN A 474 14.11 -42.25 46.80
C ASN A 474 12.77 -41.57 47.17
N VAL A 475 12.76 -40.80 48.28
CA VAL A 475 11.62 -40.03 48.79
C VAL A 475 11.92 -38.56 48.60
N PRO A 476 10.97 -37.72 48.18
CA PRO A 476 11.17 -36.25 48.08
C PRO A 476 11.65 -35.68 49.42
N SER A 477 12.62 -34.77 49.38
CA SER A 477 13.29 -34.21 50.57
C SER A 477 12.35 -33.44 51.51
N ASP A 478 11.21 -32.95 51.01
CA ASP A 478 10.14 -32.30 51.77
C ASP A 478 9.23 -33.24 52.57
N GLN A 479 9.34 -34.54 52.32
CA GLN A 479 8.55 -35.59 52.98
C GLN A 479 9.40 -36.52 53.90
N ALA A 480 10.66 -36.18 54.08
CA ALA A 480 11.53 -36.94 54.97
C ALA A 480 11.09 -36.78 56.45
N PRO A 481 11.08 -37.87 57.25
CA PRO A 481 10.63 -37.81 58.65
C PRO A 481 11.53 -36.91 59.51
N ALA A 482 10.90 -36.00 60.25
CA ALA A 482 11.54 -34.92 60.99
C ALA A 482 12.36 -35.39 62.25
N GLU A 483 12.29 -36.63 62.61
CA GLU A 483 12.95 -37.13 63.82
C GLU A 483 13.77 -38.38 63.52
N LEU A 484 15.07 -38.21 63.32
CA LEU A 484 16.07 -39.29 63.49
C LEU A 484 17.21 -38.76 64.36
N ASP A 485 17.36 -39.34 65.53
CA ASP A 485 18.50 -39.07 66.38
C ASP A 485 19.77 -39.60 65.71
N ALA A 486 20.63 -38.63 65.26
CA ALA A 486 21.92 -38.95 64.66
C ALA A 486 22.86 -39.73 65.61
N GLU A 487 22.59 -39.72 66.95
CA GLU A 487 23.33 -40.46 67.97
C GLU A 487 22.94 -41.95 68.04
N ALA A 488 21.83 -42.38 67.40
CA ALA A 488 21.36 -43.75 67.42
C ALA A 488 21.75 -44.57 66.16
N LEU A 489 22.45 -43.99 65.22
CA LEU A 489 22.93 -44.68 64.02
C LEU A 489 24.28 -45.37 64.27
N ASP A 490 24.33 -46.68 64.12
CA ASP A 490 25.59 -47.46 64.15
C ASP A 490 26.48 -46.99 62.96
N SER A 491 27.80 -46.94 63.22
CA SER A 491 28.82 -46.55 62.23
C SER A 491 28.71 -47.35 60.92
N VAL A 492 28.39 -48.61 60.98
CA VAL A 492 28.19 -49.48 59.81
C VAL A 492 27.02 -49.04 58.95
N ARG A 493 25.96 -48.49 59.53
CA ARG A 493 24.79 -48.00 58.82
C ARG A 493 25.05 -46.64 58.10
N ILE A 494 25.94 -45.87 58.70
CA ILE A 494 26.35 -44.57 58.07
C ILE A 494 27.25 -44.84 56.87
N GLU A 495 28.19 -45.76 56.94
CA GLU A 495 29.06 -46.18 55.85
C GLU A 495 28.26 -46.70 54.65
N ASP A 496 27.33 -47.67 54.92
CA ASP A 496 26.46 -48.23 53.89
C ASP A 496 25.62 -47.10 53.17
N MET A 497 25.15 -46.12 53.93
CA MET A 497 24.36 -45.00 53.39
C MET A 497 25.23 -44.01 52.55
N LEU A 498 26.45 -43.75 52.98
CA LEU A 498 27.42 -42.91 52.25
C LEU A 498 27.83 -43.60 50.96
N ASP A 499 28.03 -44.89 50.93
CA ASP A 499 28.35 -45.61 49.70
C ASP A 499 27.18 -45.59 48.71
N GLN A 500 25.97 -45.86 49.18
CA GLN A 500 24.76 -45.80 48.34
C GLN A 500 24.50 -44.41 47.81
N ALA A 501 24.68 -43.35 48.60
CA ALA A 501 24.52 -41.99 48.17
C ALA A 501 25.63 -41.57 47.15
N SER A 502 26.85 -42.05 47.37
CA SER A 502 27.97 -41.79 46.45
C SER A 502 27.77 -42.39 45.06
N GLU A 503 27.11 -43.54 44.97
CA GLU A 503 26.73 -44.19 43.70
C GLU A 503 25.68 -43.40 42.90
N GLN A 504 24.88 -42.57 43.55
CA GLN A 504 23.86 -41.75 42.92
C GLN A 504 24.39 -40.45 42.35
N ILE A 505 25.65 -40.08 42.60
CA ILE A 505 26.24 -38.85 42.09
C ILE A 505 26.56 -39.03 40.59
N LEU A 506 25.73 -38.45 39.73
CA LEU A 506 25.87 -38.53 38.27
C LEU A 506 27.01 -37.64 37.73
N ASN A 507 27.23 -36.50 38.34
CA ASN A 507 28.24 -35.50 37.91
C ASN A 507 29.06 -35.04 39.12
N PRO A 508 30.09 -35.77 39.53
CA PRO A 508 30.88 -35.39 40.69
C PRO A 508 31.62 -34.04 40.46
N MET A 509 31.82 -33.32 41.56
CA MET A 509 32.55 -32.06 41.52
C MET A 509 33.93 -32.20 40.88
N THR A 510 34.24 -31.31 39.97
CA THR A 510 35.59 -31.20 39.40
C THR A 510 36.59 -30.79 40.48
N PRO A 511 37.90 -31.08 40.32
CA PRO A 511 38.92 -30.65 41.28
C PRO A 511 38.92 -29.12 41.53
N LYS A 512 38.53 -28.32 40.52
CA LYS A 512 38.39 -26.88 40.68
C LYS A 512 37.19 -26.48 41.56
N GLN A 513 36.08 -27.17 41.44
CA GLN A 513 34.91 -26.97 42.29
C GLN A 513 35.18 -27.43 43.74
N ARG A 514 35.84 -28.57 43.93
CA ARG A 514 36.25 -29.05 45.25
C ARG A 514 37.17 -28.04 45.92
N ASN A 515 38.17 -27.49 45.20
CA ASN A 515 39.04 -26.42 45.71
C ASN A 515 38.25 -25.16 46.05
N TYR A 516 37.22 -24.82 45.25
CA TYR A 516 36.40 -23.63 45.50
C TYR A 516 35.63 -23.74 46.83
N PHE A 517 35.10 -24.94 47.12
CA PHE A 517 34.41 -25.22 48.38
C PHE A 517 35.36 -25.59 49.54
N GLY A 518 36.67 -25.66 49.30
CA GLY A 518 37.68 -25.98 50.33
C GLY A 518 37.76 -27.47 50.66
N LEU A 519 37.26 -28.32 49.79
CA LEU A 519 37.17 -29.79 50.01
C LEU A 519 38.42 -30.54 49.56
N SER A 520 39.44 -29.91 49.02
CA SER A 520 40.68 -30.57 48.66
C SER A 520 41.65 -30.54 49.87
N LEU A 521 41.54 -31.56 50.71
CA LEU A 521 42.58 -31.94 51.66
C LEU A 521 43.62 -32.77 50.89
N ASN A 522 44.80 -32.21 50.63
CA ASN A 522 45.94 -33.04 50.26
C ASN A 522 46.40 -33.77 51.51
N LEU A 523 45.90 -34.95 51.73
CA LEU A 523 46.52 -35.92 52.62
C LEU A 523 47.69 -36.53 51.83
N SER A 524 48.88 -35.97 51.97
CA SER A 524 50.09 -36.68 51.60
C SER A 524 50.31 -37.77 52.61
N GLU A 525 50.17 -39.02 52.22
CA GLU A 525 50.37 -40.24 52.97
C GLU A 525 51.86 -40.51 53.32
N GLU A 526 52.74 -39.57 53.33
CA GLU A 526 54.16 -39.77 53.67
C GLU A 526 54.69 -38.64 54.54
N SER A 527 54.27 -38.58 55.76
CA SER A 527 55.07 -38.20 56.96
C SER A 527 54.16 -37.82 58.11
N GLY A 528 54.39 -38.35 59.24
CA GLY A 528 53.61 -38.22 60.47
C GLY A 528 53.58 -36.82 61.12
N ASP A 529 53.51 -35.77 60.34
CA ASP A 529 53.26 -34.43 60.82
C ASP A 529 52.06 -33.86 60.02
N LYS A 530 50.91 -33.81 60.68
CA LYS A 530 49.67 -33.15 60.15
C LYS A 530 49.87 -31.63 60.19
N ALA A 531 50.62 -31.10 59.24
CA ALA A 531 50.72 -29.66 59.03
C ALA A 531 49.71 -29.25 57.95
N LEU A 532 48.67 -28.52 58.35
CA LEU A 532 47.77 -27.81 57.45
C LEU A 532 48.57 -26.81 56.64
N VAL A 533 48.78 -27.11 55.35
CA VAL A 533 49.37 -26.18 54.41
C VAL A 533 48.24 -25.25 53.92
N PRO A 534 48.38 -23.93 54.05
CA PRO A 534 47.41 -22.99 53.50
C PRO A 534 47.46 -23.02 51.96
N ILE A 535 46.37 -23.39 51.33
CA ILE A 535 46.23 -23.35 49.88
C ILE A 535 46.03 -21.91 49.45
N ASP A 536 46.94 -21.36 48.66
CA ASP A 536 46.80 -20.10 47.94
C ASP A 536 45.64 -20.21 46.95
N LEU A 537 44.57 -19.46 47.17
CA LEU A 537 43.43 -19.39 46.29
C LEU A 537 43.72 -18.48 45.11
N PRO A 538 43.51 -18.93 43.91
CA PRO A 538 43.65 -18.07 42.71
C PRO A 538 42.65 -16.92 42.73
N VAL A 539 43.17 -15.74 42.40
CA VAL A 539 42.47 -14.51 42.25
C VAL A 539 41.64 -14.56 40.95
N ARG A 540 40.34 -14.28 41.10
CA ARG A 540 39.38 -13.82 40.10
C ARG A 540 39.35 -14.48 38.72
N GLY A 541 38.12 -14.89 38.36
CA GLY A 541 37.58 -14.89 37.00
C GLY A 541 37.63 -16.28 36.36
N GLU A 542 36.46 -16.74 36.03
CA GLU A 542 36.09 -17.91 35.24
C GLU A 542 35.66 -19.11 36.08
N MET A 543 34.31 -19.17 36.26
CA MET A 543 33.69 -20.46 36.53
C MET A 543 33.63 -21.25 35.22
N PRO A 544 33.97 -22.52 35.25
CA PRO A 544 33.72 -23.39 34.09
C PRO A 544 32.23 -23.78 33.97
#